data_cc32c1701dc7b91ce0ee7a473cd7b6c1
#
_entry.id   cc32c1701dc7b91ce0ee7a473cd7b6c1
#
_cell.length_a   1.000
_cell.length_b   1.000
_cell.length_c   1.000
_cell.angle_alpha   90.00
_cell.angle_beta   90.00
_cell.angle_gamma   90.00
#
_symmetry.space_group_name_H-M   'P 1'
#
loop_
_entity.id
_entity.type
_entity.pdbx_description
1 polymer ?
#
loop_
_entity_poly.entity_id
_entity_poly.type
_entity_poly.pdbx_seq_one_letter_code
_entity_poly.pdbx_strand_id
1 'polypeptide(L)' 'MSMKVQTFMGKASLDGLQHMDDQINSWLHKNHIEPVHIKQSFGSERHHGGQEEPVVVVTIWFHAEAEEF' A
#
# COMPACT_ATOMS: atom_id res chain seq x y z
N MET A 1 22.30 4.95 -0.99
CA MET A 1 20.92 5.03 -0.66
C MET A 1 20.11 4.42 -1.78
N SER A 2 19.20 3.57 -1.48
CA SER A 2 18.47 2.87 -2.51
C SER A 2 16.98 3.17 -2.39
N MET A 3 16.31 3.08 -3.51
CA MET A 3 14.88 3.31 -3.57
C MET A 3 14.17 1.97 -3.41
N LYS A 4 13.16 1.96 -2.58
CA LYS A 4 12.34 0.77 -2.38
C LYS A 4 10.89 1.09 -2.60
N VAL A 5 10.09 0.07 -2.75
CA VAL A 5 8.66 0.21 -2.97
C VAL A 5 7.91 -0.65 -2.00
N GLN A 6 6.80 -0.15 -1.53
CA GLN A 6 5.87 -0.92 -0.73
C GLN A 6 4.49 -0.73 -1.33
N THR A 7 3.78 -1.83 -1.55
CA THR A 7 2.46 -1.76 -2.15
C THR A 7 1.42 -2.27 -1.18
N PHE A 8 0.30 -1.56 -1.12
CA PHE A 8 -0.82 -1.92 -0.27
C PHE A 8 -2.05 -2.09 -1.16
N MET A 9 -2.95 -2.95 -0.76
CA MET A 9 -4.17 -3.17 -1.50
C MET A 9 -5.32 -3.23 -0.53
N GLY A 10 -6.40 -2.56 -0.86
CA GLY A 10 -7.59 -2.57 -0.03
C GLY A 10 -8.82 -2.71 -0.87
N LYS A 11 -9.90 -3.21 -0.26
CA LYS A 11 -11.17 -3.28 -0.95
C LYS A 11 -11.69 -1.88 -1.15
N ALA A 12 -12.33 -1.66 -2.30
CA ALA A 12 -12.88 -0.34 -2.61
C ALA A 12 -14.23 -0.18 -1.93
N SER A 13 -14.22 -0.19 -0.63
CA SER A 13 -15.39 0.04 0.20
C SER A 13 -14.94 0.97 1.31
N LEU A 14 -15.87 1.56 2.02
CA LEU A 14 -15.52 2.47 3.08
C LEU A 14 -14.67 1.78 4.14
N ASP A 15 -15.11 0.62 4.60
CA ASP A 15 -14.35 -0.11 5.61
C ASP A 15 -13.01 -0.58 5.08
N GLY A 16 -12.98 -1.05 3.84
CA GLY A 16 -11.75 -1.53 3.25
C GLY A 16 -10.71 -0.43 3.10
N LEU A 17 -11.17 0.76 2.71
CA LEU A 17 -10.25 1.88 2.55
C LEU A 17 -9.75 2.39 3.90
N GLN A 18 -10.61 2.39 4.91
CA GLN A 18 -10.17 2.78 6.24
C GLN A 18 -9.14 1.80 6.77
N HIS A 19 -9.37 0.53 6.56
CA HIS A 19 -8.42 -0.50 7.00
C HIS A 19 -7.07 -0.32 6.29
N MET A 20 -7.11 -0.04 4.98
CA MET A 20 -5.89 0.20 4.22
C MET A 20 -5.16 1.43 4.73
N ASP A 21 -5.90 2.51 5.02
CA ASP A 21 -5.29 3.72 5.54
C ASP A 21 -4.59 3.45 6.87
N ASP A 22 -5.21 2.67 7.73
CA ASP A 22 -4.62 2.33 9.01
C ASP A 22 -3.34 1.53 8.82
N GLN A 23 -3.35 0.62 7.87
CA GLN A 23 -2.15 -0.17 7.59
C GLN A 23 -1.02 0.71 7.08
N ILE A 24 -1.33 1.61 6.16
CA ILE A 24 -0.31 2.50 5.60
C ILE A 24 0.25 3.42 6.67
N ASN A 25 -0.64 4.03 7.46
CA ASN A 25 -0.20 4.95 8.49
C ASN A 25 0.65 4.26 9.55
N SER A 26 0.26 3.06 9.92
CA SER A 26 1.03 2.30 10.88
C SER A 26 2.42 1.96 10.33
N TRP A 27 2.47 1.58 9.08
CA TRP A 27 3.74 1.24 8.43
C TRP A 27 4.66 2.46 8.33
N LEU A 28 4.11 3.60 7.95
CA LEU A 28 4.89 4.83 7.85
C LEU A 28 5.45 5.21 9.22
N HIS A 29 4.63 5.13 10.24
CA HIS A 29 5.03 5.53 11.58
C HIS A 29 6.06 4.57 12.17
N LYS A 30 5.78 3.29 12.05
CA LYS A 30 6.64 2.30 12.66
C LYS A 30 8.03 2.28 12.07
N ASN A 31 8.15 2.54 10.81
CA ASN A 31 9.43 2.47 10.12
C ASN A 31 10.02 3.84 9.81
N HIS A 32 9.39 4.89 10.30
CA HIS A 32 9.87 6.26 10.07
C HIS A 32 10.09 6.53 8.59
N ILE A 33 9.08 6.18 7.79
CA ILE A 33 9.19 6.29 6.35
C ILE A 33 8.78 7.69 5.89
N GLU A 34 9.57 8.25 4.99
CA GLU A 34 9.20 9.48 4.33
C GLU A 34 8.99 9.15 2.88
N PRO A 35 7.76 9.19 2.38
CA PRO A 35 7.51 8.81 1.00
C PRO A 35 8.13 9.79 0.03
N VAL A 36 8.64 9.26 -1.07
CA VAL A 36 9.17 10.07 -2.15
C VAL A 36 8.12 10.24 -3.22
N HIS A 37 7.39 9.18 -3.50
CA HIS A 37 6.38 9.19 -4.55
C HIS A 37 5.29 8.20 -4.18
N ILE A 38 4.06 8.55 -4.46
CA ILE A 38 2.93 7.68 -4.15
C ILE A 38 2.08 7.59 -5.40
N LYS A 39 1.68 6.39 -5.75
CA LYS A 39 0.81 6.18 -6.88
C LYS A 39 -0.34 5.32 -6.47
N GLN A 40 -1.53 5.67 -6.93
CA GLN A 40 -2.73 4.94 -6.64
C GLN A 40 -3.34 4.47 -7.93
N SER A 41 -3.87 3.28 -7.94
CA SER A 41 -4.58 2.78 -9.10
C SER A 41 -5.75 1.93 -8.67
N PHE A 42 -6.67 1.68 -9.59
CA PHE A 42 -7.81 0.84 -9.32
C PHE A 42 -7.67 -0.45 -10.09
N GLY A 43 -8.22 -1.49 -9.56
CA GLY A 43 -8.21 -2.78 -10.22
C GLY A 43 -9.31 -3.64 -9.67
N SER A 44 -9.24 -4.91 -9.97
CA SER A 44 -10.21 -5.86 -9.43
C SER A 44 -9.47 -7.13 -9.05
N GLU A 45 -10.03 -7.79 -8.08
CA GLU A 45 -9.47 -9.04 -7.61
C GLU A 45 -10.50 -10.12 -7.86
N ARG A 46 -10.08 -11.21 -8.49
CA ARG A 46 -10.99 -12.29 -8.79
C ARG A 46 -10.88 -13.34 -7.73
N HIS A 47 -12.03 -13.73 -7.22
CA HIS A 47 -12.06 -14.77 -6.18
C HIS A 47 -12.45 -16.10 -6.79
N HIS A 48 -12.33 -17.14 -6.02
CA HIS A 48 -12.81 -18.45 -6.40
C HIS A 48 -14.30 -18.30 -6.68
N GLY A 49 -14.78 -18.89 -7.68
CA GLY A 49 -16.17 -18.75 -8.05
C GLY A 49 -16.42 -17.67 -9.10
N GLY A 50 -15.37 -16.98 -9.51
CA GLY A 50 -15.49 -16.04 -10.60
C GLY A 50 -15.98 -14.65 -10.26
N GLN A 51 -16.16 -14.36 -8.98
CA GLN A 51 -16.61 -13.04 -8.60
C GLN A 51 -15.42 -12.08 -8.58
N GLU A 52 -15.65 -10.86 -9.02
CA GLU A 52 -14.62 -9.84 -8.99
C GLU A 52 -14.99 -8.77 -8.01
N GLU A 53 -14.02 -8.31 -7.27
CA GLU A 53 -14.20 -7.24 -6.31
C GLU A 53 -13.32 -6.08 -6.67
N PRO A 54 -13.84 -4.86 -6.67
CA PRO A 54 -12.98 -3.70 -6.94
C PRO A 54 -12.01 -3.47 -5.79
N VAL A 55 -10.80 -3.12 -6.14
CA VAL A 55 -9.75 -2.85 -5.14
C VAL A 55 -9.01 -1.59 -5.51
N VAL A 56 -8.39 -1.00 -4.50
CA VAL A 56 -7.51 0.15 -4.69
C VAL A 56 -6.11 -0.32 -4.34
N VAL A 57 -5.16 0.01 -5.20
CA VAL A 57 -3.77 -0.36 -5.00
C VAL A 57 -2.97 0.92 -4.82
N VAL A 58 -2.20 0.99 -3.73
CA VAL A 58 -1.36 2.15 -3.46
C VAL A 58 0.08 1.67 -3.39
N THR A 59 0.94 2.28 -4.18
CA THR A 59 2.35 1.95 -4.17
C THR A 59 3.12 3.18 -3.70
N ILE A 60 3.99 2.97 -2.73
CA ILE A 60 4.77 4.03 -2.15
C ILE A 60 6.24 3.78 -2.40
N TRP A 61 6.90 4.74 -3.01
CA TRP A 61 8.35 4.69 -3.22
C TRP A 61 9.00 5.50 -2.11
N PHE A 62 10.06 4.96 -1.53
CA PHE A 62 10.74 5.63 -0.44
C PHE A 62 12.22 5.26 -0.47
N HIS A 63 13.04 6.09 0.14
CA HIS A 63 14.45 5.78 0.25
C HIS A 63 14.65 4.89 1.47
N ALA A 64 15.32 3.79 1.27
CA ALA A 64 15.66 2.92 2.37
C ALA A 64 16.92 3.46 3.00
N GLU A 65 16.88 3.62 4.31
CA GLU A 65 18.08 3.97 5.00
C GLU A 65 19.01 2.82 4.89
N ALA A 66 20.26 3.11 4.89
CA ALA A 66 21.21 2.07 4.81
C ALA A 66 20.98 1.19 6.01
N GLU A 67 20.76 -0.05 5.74
CA GLU A 67 20.51 -0.88 6.80
C GLU A 67 21.72 -1.16 7.35
N GLU A 68 21.96 -0.84 8.40
CA GLU A 68 23.19 -0.98 8.91
C GLU A 68 23.33 -2.23 9.53
N PHE A 69 23.24 -3.22 9.04
CA PHE A 69 23.55 -4.45 9.70
C PHE A 69 24.42 -5.31 8.98
#